data_5acabe0a91602c23f5840c9173458807
#
_entry.id   5acabe0a91602c23f5840c9173458807
#
_cell.length_a   1.000
_cell.length_b   1.000
_cell.length_c   1.000
_cell.angle_alpha   90.00
_cell.angle_beta   90.00
_cell.angle_gamma   90.00
#
_symmetry.space_group_name_H-M   'P 1'
#
loop_
_entity.id
_entity.type
_entity.pdbx_description
1 polymer ?
#
loop_
_entity_poly.entity_id
_entity_poly.type
_entity_poly.pdbx_seq_one_letter_code
_entity_poly.pdbx_strand_id
1 'polypeptide(L)'
;MKKMVEDISSRLQEDSQVRGLELNPKIGWIFRAFHMVPPDQVKAIIMGQDPAPQPGLATGLSFSPDPSVHPKTVQSVLRVILEARNEGYCVNASVGVLENWAKQGVLLLNTALTLVQNKIGSHIPIWKKFSREIMKYINDNINPSVWILWGSKAKALENKIDKSKHYIVKGGHPSPRAPAEKFFCQNYFSCANEWLCKKGRGTVDWNLVPLPCKKHASRLFGWKRSGSGFYDKDECEMQPCPAF
;
A
#
# COMPACT_ATOMS: atom_id res chain seq x y z
N MET A 1 -22.11 2.18 12.32
CA MET A 1 -20.68 2.53 12.40
C MET A 1 -20.24 2.77 13.84
N LYS A 2 -20.85 3.69 14.63
CA LYS A 2 -20.43 4.05 16.00
C LYS A 2 -20.29 2.82 16.91
N LYS A 3 -21.35 2.02 17.11
CA LYS A 3 -21.31 0.80 17.92
C LYS A 3 -20.19 -0.17 17.52
N MET A 4 -19.94 -0.33 16.22
CA MET A 4 -18.88 -1.21 15.73
C MET A 4 -17.48 -0.73 16.12
N VAL A 5 -17.25 0.59 16.09
CA VAL A 5 -15.97 1.19 16.52
C VAL A 5 -15.82 1.04 18.03
N GLU A 6 -16.89 1.20 18.80
CA GLU A 6 -16.91 0.95 20.25
C GLU A 6 -16.57 -0.51 20.59
N ASP A 7 -17.18 -1.48 19.90
CA ASP A 7 -16.89 -2.90 20.07
C ASP A 7 -15.41 -3.23 19.76
N ILE A 8 -14.86 -2.63 18.67
CA ILE A 8 -13.45 -2.80 18.32
C ILE A 8 -12.55 -2.18 19.41
N SER A 9 -12.87 -0.96 19.86
CA SER A 9 -12.10 -0.27 20.91
C SER A 9 -12.03 -1.09 22.18
N SER A 10 -13.17 -1.64 22.63
CA SER A 10 -13.23 -2.49 23.83
C SER A 10 -12.34 -3.73 23.71
N ARG A 11 -12.32 -4.37 22.53
CA ARG A 11 -11.46 -5.51 22.26
C ARG A 11 -9.97 -5.16 22.26
N LEU A 12 -9.60 -4.03 21.67
CA LEU A 12 -8.21 -3.56 21.66
C LEU A 12 -7.74 -3.17 23.07
N GLN A 13 -8.63 -2.57 23.87
CA GLN A 13 -8.36 -2.29 25.29
C GLN A 13 -8.18 -3.58 26.10
N GLU A 14 -9.02 -4.59 25.89
CA GLU A 14 -8.87 -5.90 26.53
C GLU A 14 -7.49 -6.50 26.23
N ASP A 15 -7.09 -6.53 24.95
CA ASP A 15 -5.80 -7.09 24.55
C ASP A 15 -4.62 -6.29 25.14
N SER A 16 -4.68 -4.95 25.12
CA SER A 16 -3.58 -4.11 25.59
C SER A 16 -3.54 -3.99 27.14
N GLN A 17 -4.66 -3.67 27.79
CA GLN A 17 -4.68 -3.33 29.21
C GLN A 17 -4.88 -4.55 30.11
N VAL A 18 -5.71 -5.52 29.68
CA VAL A 18 -6.01 -6.71 30.50
C VAL A 18 -5.00 -7.82 30.25
N ARG A 19 -4.65 -8.05 28.98
CA ARG A 19 -3.72 -9.11 28.58
C ARG A 19 -2.27 -8.66 28.46
N GLY A 20 -1.99 -7.35 28.59
CA GLY A 20 -0.65 -6.78 28.47
C GLY A 20 0.01 -6.97 27.12
N LEU A 21 -0.78 -7.08 26.04
CA LEU A 21 -0.26 -7.29 24.69
C LEU A 21 0.13 -5.96 24.04
N GLU A 22 1.32 -5.93 23.45
CA GLU A 22 1.76 -4.79 22.66
C GLU A 22 1.10 -4.80 21.28
N LEU A 23 0.51 -3.68 20.89
CA LEU A 23 -0.22 -3.53 19.63
C LEU A 23 0.52 -2.65 18.62
N ASN A 24 0.37 -2.96 17.35
CA ASN A 24 0.79 -2.14 16.23
C ASN A 24 -0.43 -1.72 15.37
N PRO A 25 -0.44 -0.49 14.83
CA PRO A 25 0.41 0.66 15.17
C PRO A 25 0.07 1.25 16.54
N LYS A 26 0.76 2.34 16.93
CA LYS A 26 0.37 3.16 18.09
C LYS A 26 -1.07 3.63 17.94
N ILE A 27 -1.82 3.78 19.04
CA ILE A 27 -3.26 4.10 19.05
C ILE A 27 -3.60 5.31 18.17
N GLY A 28 -2.85 6.40 18.28
CA GLY A 28 -3.07 7.62 17.48
C GLY A 28 -2.88 7.43 15.96
N TRP A 29 -2.34 6.30 15.52
CA TRP A 29 -2.06 6.02 14.11
C TRP A 29 -3.00 4.98 13.48
N ILE A 30 -3.92 4.40 14.24
CA ILE A 30 -4.83 3.35 13.74
C ILE A 30 -5.63 3.83 12.52
N PHE A 31 -6.15 5.06 12.57
CA PHE A 31 -6.96 5.64 11.48
C PHE A 31 -6.20 6.62 10.59
N ARG A 32 -4.86 6.60 10.62
CA ARG A 32 -4.03 7.58 9.91
C ARG A 32 -4.30 7.63 8.40
N ALA A 33 -4.54 6.49 7.76
CA ALA A 33 -4.85 6.43 6.34
C ALA A 33 -6.08 7.29 5.98
N PHE A 34 -7.12 7.27 6.80
CA PHE A 34 -8.33 8.06 6.59
C PHE A 34 -8.13 9.55 6.93
N HIS A 35 -7.30 9.87 7.93
CA HIS A 35 -6.96 11.25 8.25
C HIS A 35 -6.14 11.92 7.14
N MET A 36 -5.28 11.16 6.46
CA MET A 36 -4.43 11.70 5.41
C MET A 36 -5.14 11.86 4.07
N VAL A 37 -6.17 11.05 3.81
CA VAL A 37 -6.86 11.04 2.51
C VAL A 37 -8.36 11.18 2.72
N PRO A 38 -8.89 12.42 2.63
CA PRO A 38 -10.34 12.66 2.64
C PRO A 38 -11.04 11.90 1.51
N PRO A 39 -12.30 11.44 1.71
CA PRO A 39 -13.02 10.61 0.75
C PRO A 39 -13.13 11.19 -0.67
N ASP A 40 -13.32 12.49 -0.79
CA ASP A 40 -13.42 13.22 -2.06
C ASP A 40 -12.10 13.31 -2.83
N GLN A 41 -10.97 13.16 -2.12
CA GLN A 41 -9.61 13.23 -2.69
C GLN A 41 -9.05 11.86 -3.08
N VAL A 42 -9.72 10.76 -2.77
CA VAL A 42 -9.20 9.43 -3.10
C VAL A 42 -9.09 9.23 -4.60
N LYS A 43 -7.87 9.03 -5.09
CA LYS A 43 -7.53 8.70 -6.48
C LYS A 43 -7.18 7.22 -6.65
N ALA A 44 -6.36 6.69 -5.75
CA ALA A 44 -5.96 5.29 -5.78
C ALA A 44 -6.07 4.66 -4.38
N ILE A 45 -6.29 3.35 -4.34
CA ILE A 45 -6.34 2.57 -3.10
C ILE A 45 -5.34 1.42 -3.21
N ILE A 46 -4.38 1.36 -2.30
CA ILE A 46 -3.44 0.24 -2.19
C ILE A 46 -3.81 -0.56 -0.95
N MET A 47 -4.29 -1.79 -1.16
CA MET A 47 -4.77 -2.64 -0.06
C MET A 47 -3.69 -3.53 0.50
N GLY A 48 -3.36 -3.33 1.78
CA GLY A 48 -2.60 -4.26 2.60
C GLY A 48 -3.49 -5.21 3.41
N GLN A 49 -2.90 -6.17 4.07
CA GLN A 49 -3.61 -7.10 4.97
C GLN A 49 -3.68 -6.54 6.39
N ASP A 50 -2.56 -6.37 7.02
CA ASP A 50 -2.37 -5.90 8.39
C ASP A 50 -1.07 -5.06 8.52
N PRO A 51 -0.90 -4.30 9.61
CA PRO A 51 0.29 -3.48 9.82
C PRO A 51 1.59 -4.29 9.87
N ALA A 52 2.72 -3.60 9.76
CA ALA A 52 4.04 -4.22 9.99
C ALA A 52 4.08 -4.83 11.41
N PRO A 53 4.45 -6.13 11.54
CA PRO A 53 4.35 -6.82 12.83
C PRO A 53 5.46 -6.44 13.82
N GLN A 54 6.61 -5.97 13.34
CA GLN A 54 7.73 -5.62 14.20
C GLN A 54 7.43 -4.36 15.04
N PRO A 55 7.96 -4.27 16.27
CA PRO A 55 7.82 -3.09 17.11
C PRO A 55 8.26 -1.80 16.40
N GLY A 56 7.46 -0.75 16.52
CA GLY A 56 7.79 0.60 16.04
C GLY A 56 7.73 0.80 14.52
N LEU A 57 7.51 -0.25 13.71
CA LEU A 57 7.50 -0.11 12.24
C LEU A 57 6.19 0.39 11.66
N ALA A 58 5.06 0.04 12.27
CA ALA A 58 3.75 0.35 11.71
C ALA A 58 3.37 1.82 11.93
N THR A 59 3.04 2.51 10.84
CA THR A 59 2.68 3.94 10.82
C THR A 59 1.18 4.20 10.61
N GLY A 60 0.36 3.16 10.53
CA GLY A 60 -1.06 3.28 10.15
C GLY A 60 -1.30 3.39 8.65
N LEU A 61 -0.23 3.41 7.84
CA LEU A 61 -0.30 3.38 6.38
C LEU A 61 0.20 2.03 5.87
N SER A 62 -0.54 1.39 4.97
CA SER A 62 -0.10 0.13 4.37
C SER A 62 1.19 0.34 3.56
N PHE A 63 2.13 -0.60 3.64
CA PHE A 63 3.42 -0.56 2.96
C PHE A 63 4.31 0.67 3.26
N SER A 64 3.98 1.50 4.25
CA SER A 64 4.75 2.68 4.63
C SER A 64 5.25 2.53 6.07
N PRO A 65 6.46 1.99 6.29
CA PRO A 65 7.04 1.85 7.62
C PRO A 65 7.48 3.21 8.19
N ASP A 66 7.89 3.18 9.46
CA ASP A 66 8.45 4.35 10.12
C ASP A 66 9.65 4.92 9.34
N PRO A 67 9.73 6.24 9.12
CA PRO A 67 10.78 6.89 8.35
C PRO A 67 12.20 6.72 8.93
N SER A 68 12.32 6.44 10.22
CA SER A 68 13.61 6.17 10.86
C SER A 68 14.19 4.81 10.50
N VAL A 69 13.38 3.93 9.89
CA VAL A 69 13.79 2.58 9.52
C VAL A 69 14.21 2.52 8.05
N HIS A 70 15.41 2.05 7.81
CA HIS A 70 15.91 1.92 6.43
C HIS A 70 15.06 0.91 5.62
N PRO A 71 14.62 1.23 4.40
CA PRO A 71 13.75 0.37 3.57
C PRO A 71 14.26 -1.05 3.36
N LYS A 72 15.58 -1.25 3.35
CA LYS A 72 16.18 -2.61 3.27
C LYS A 72 15.75 -3.53 4.42
N THR A 73 15.38 -2.96 5.57
CA THR A 73 14.84 -3.72 6.71
C THR A 73 13.45 -4.25 6.42
N VAL A 74 12.68 -3.54 5.55
CA VAL A 74 11.33 -3.93 5.16
C VAL A 74 11.30 -4.24 3.66
N GLN A 75 11.70 -5.45 3.32
CA GLN A 75 11.90 -5.91 1.94
C GLN A 75 10.69 -5.69 1.01
N SER A 76 9.46 -5.79 1.53
CA SER A 76 8.26 -5.53 0.74
C SER A 76 8.14 -4.07 0.30
N VAL A 77 8.54 -3.14 1.16
CA VAL A 77 8.56 -1.70 0.83
C VAL A 77 9.64 -1.42 -0.20
N LEU A 78 10.82 -2.01 -0.02
CA LEU A 78 11.90 -1.87 -0.99
C LEU A 78 11.46 -2.33 -2.39
N ARG A 79 10.76 -3.47 -2.51
CA ARG A 79 10.22 -3.93 -3.80
C ARG A 79 9.22 -2.95 -4.41
N VAL A 80 8.33 -2.36 -3.61
CA VAL A 80 7.39 -1.32 -4.09
C VAL A 80 8.14 -0.12 -4.66
N ILE A 81 9.18 0.36 -3.96
CA ILE A 81 10.03 1.47 -4.40
C ILE A 81 10.76 1.13 -5.71
N LEU A 82 11.33 -0.08 -5.79
CA LEU A 82 12.03 -0.54 -6.99
C LEU A 82 11.10 -0.69 -8.18
N GLU A 83 9.86 -1.14 -7.99
CA GLU A 83 8.89 -1.19 -9.08
C GLU A 83 8.52 0.21 -9.58
N ALA A 84 8.32 1.18 -8.70
CA ALA A 84 8.11 2.57 -9.12
C ALA A 84 9.32 3.08 -9.95
N ARG A 85 10.54 2.72 -9.54
CA ARG A 85 11.75 3.02 -10.33
C ARG A 85 11.75 2.33 -11.69
N ASN A 86 11.39 1.05 -11.77
CA ASN A 86 11.31 0.29 -13.01
C ASN A 86 10.32 0.93 -13.99
N GLU A 87 9.23 1.49 -13.48
CA GLU A 87 8.27 2.27 -14.28
C GLU A 87 8.76 3.69 -14.63
N GLY A 88 9.98 4.06 -14.26
CA GLY A 88 10.63 5.32 -14.64
C GLY A 88 10.44 6.48 -13.67
N TYR A 89 9.84 6.25 -12.49
CA TYR A 89 9.72 7.28 -11.46
C TYR A 89 11.03 7.50 -10.70
N CYS A 90 11.28 8.74 -10.29
CA CYS A 90 12.43 9.09 -9.47
C CYS A 90 12.20 8.65 -8.03
N VAL A 91 13.01 7.71 -7.56
CA VAL A 91 12.89 7.18 -6.19
C VAL A 91 14.25 7.19 -5.50
N ASN A 92 14.24 7.46 -4.20
CA ASN A 92 15.40 7.25 -3.35
C ASN A 92 15.15 5.98 -2.51
N ALA A 93 15.91 4.94 -2.77
CA ALA A 93 15.80 3.67 -2.05
C ALA A 93 16.15 3.76 -0.56
N SER A 94 16.63 4.91 -0.08
CA SER A 94 16.81 5.19 1.34
C SER A 94 15.56 5.78 2.01
N VAL A 95 14.52 6.13 1.22
CA VAL A 95 13.26 6.71 1.73
C VAL A 95 12.16 5.68 1.59
N GLY A 96 11.83 5.00 2.70
CA GLY A 96 10.77 3.97 2.75
C GLY A 96 9.36 4.53 2.99
N VAL A 97 9.17 5.85 2.91
CA VAL A 97 7.93 6.51 3.35
C VAL A 97 7.06 6.86 2.15
N LEU A 98 5.87 6.27 2.09
CA LEU A 98 4.91 6.53 1.03
C LEU A 98 3.90 7.65 1.35
N GLU A 99 4.20 8.50 2.35
CA GLU A 99 3.31 9.60 2.75
C GLU A 99 3.05 10.61 1.62
N ASN A 100 4.03 10.82 0.74
CA ASN A 100 3.85 11.71 -0.40
C ASN A 100 2.79 11.19 -1.37
N TRP A 101 2.63 9.88 -1.47
CA TRP A 101 1.53 9.29 -2.23
C TRP A 101 0.19 9.53 -1.52
N ALA A 102 0.14 9.30 -0.20
CA ALA A 102 -1.08 9.56 0.57
C ALA A 102 -1.52 11.03 0.47
N LYS A 103 -0.61 12.00 0.56
CA LYS A 103 -0.90 13.43 0.38
C LYS A 103 -1.52 13.80 -0.98
N GLN A 104 -1.41 12.92 -1.97
CA GLN A 104 -1.94 13.10 -3.32
C GLN A 104 -3.24 12.32 -3.58
N GLY A 105 -3.78 11.67 -2.56
CA GLY A 105 -5.01 10.89 -2.67
C GLY A 105 -4.81 9.39 -2.84
N VAL A 106 -3.64 8.84 -2.51
CA VAL A 106 -3.44 7.39 -2.46
C VAL A 106 -3.80 6.88 -1.08
N LEU A 107 -4.92 6.19 -0.95
CA LEU A 107 -5.37 5.58 0.29
C LEU A 107 -4.57 4.29 0.55
N LEU A 108 -3.58 4.35 1.43
CA LEU A 108 -2.73 3.24 1.85
C LEU A 108 -3.41 2.50 3.01
N LEU A 109 -4.33 1.58 2.70
CA LEU A 109 -5.25 0.99 3.67
C LEU A 109 -4.96 -0.49 3.92
N ASN A 110 -5.00 -0.92 5.17
CA ASN A 110 -5.00 -2.32 5.55
C ASN A 110 -6.42 -2.84 5.82
N THR A 111 -6.68 -4.11 5.57
CA THR A 111 -7.96 -4.76 5.91
C THR A 111 -8.11 -4.95 7.43
N ALA A 112 -7.03 -5.16 8.16
CA ALA A 112 -6.98 -5.06 9.63
C ALA A 112 -6.10 -3.88 10.00
N LEU A 113 -6.63 -2.92 10.79
CA LEU A 113 -5.90 -1.70 11.11
C LEU A 113 -4.93 -1.87 12.28
N THR A 114 -5.01 -2.98 13.00
CA THR A 114 -4.12 -3.32 14.10
C THR A 114 -3.73 -4.79 14.08
N LEU A 115 -2.66 -5.12 14.80
CA LEU A 115 -2.30 -6.48 15.17
C LEU A 115 -1.57 -6.49 16.53
N VAL A 116 -1.50 -7.65 17.17
CA VAL A 116 -0.57 -7.90 18.27
C VAL A 116 0.85 -8.00 17.71
N GLN A 117 1.81 -7.31 18.30
CA GLN A 117 3.20 -7.30 17.83
C GLN A 117 3.71 -8.72 17.57
N ASN A 118 4.39 -8.89 16.43
CA ASN A 118 4.92 -10.16 15.94
C ASN A 118 3.88 -11.26 15.64
N LYS A 119 2.55 -10.97 15.70
CA LYS A 119 1.48 -11.94 15.41
C LYS A 119 0.64 -11.49 14.21
N ILE A 120 1.16 -11.78 13.00
CA ILE A 120 0.47 -11.45 11.73
C ILE A 120 -0.94 -12.05 11.72
N GLY A 121 -1.92 -11.25 11.36
CA GLY A 121 -3.32 -11.66 11.22
C GLY A 121 -4.12 -11.77 12.53
N SER A 122 -3.51 -11.49 13.69
CA SER A 122 -4.15 -11.64 15.01
C SER A 122 -5.48 -10.87 15.14
N HIS A 123 -5.59 -9.69 14.54
CA HIS A 123 -6.78 -8.85 14.61
C HIS A 123 -7.66 -8.85 13.34
N ILE A 124 -7.36 -9.70 12.34
CA ILE A 124 -8.23 -9.82 11.15
C ILE A 124 -9.70 -10.07 11.55
N PRO A 125 -10.03 -10.98 12.50
CA PRO A 125 -11.42 -11.19 12.91
C PRO A 125 -12.09 -9.93 13.48
N ILE A 126 -11.34 -9.13 14.26
CA ILE A 126 -11.83 -7.92 14.91
C ILE A 126 -12.21 -6.87 13.85
N TRP A 127 -11.36 -6.67 12.83
CA TRP A 127 -11.54 -5.67 11.78
C TRP A 127 -12.40 -6.12 10.60
N LYS A 128 -12.75 -7.40 10.50
CA LYS A 128 -13.44 -7.98 9.32
C LYS A 128 -14.75 -7.24 8.96
N LYS A 129 -15.58 -6.94 9.96
CA LYS A 129 -16.86 -6.23 9.75
C LYS A 129 -16.61 -4.79 9.33
N PHE A 130 -15.70 -4.09 10.00
CA PHE A 130 -15.31 -2.71 9.68
C PHE A 130 -14.78 -2.61 8.25
N SER A 131 -13.85 -3.47 7.87
CA SER A 131 -13.25 -3.50 6.53
C SER A 131 -14.33 -3.68 5.44
N ARG A 132 -15.31 -4.57 5.69
CA ARG A 132 -16.44 -4.76 4.76
C ARG A 132 -17.28 -3.50 4.58
N GLU A 133 -17.61 -2.81 5.67
CA GLU A 133 -18.40 -1.57 5.62
C GLU A 133 -17.62 -0.43 4.94
N ILE A 134 -16.31 -0.33 5.18
CA ILE A 134 -15.45 0.64 4.49
C ILE A 134 -15.39 0.36 3.00
N MET A 135 -15.23 -0.89 2.57
CA MET A 135 -15.25 -1.24 1.14
C MET A 135 -16.59 -0.89 0.48
N LYS A 136 -17.72 -1.17 1.19
CA LYS A 136 -19.03 -0.74 0.71
C LYS A 136 -19.12 0.77 0.59
N TYR A 137 -18.69 1.52 1.62
CA TYR A 137 -18.67 2.97 1.58
C TYR A 137 -17.85 3.51 0.40
N ILE A 138 -16.69 2.93 0.12
CA ILE A 138 -15.83 3.31 -1.01
C ILE A 138 -16.57 3.11 -2.33
N ASN A 139 -17.19 1.94 -2.54
CA ASN A 139 -17.95 1.68 -3.77
C ASN A 139 -19.09 2.69 -3.97
N ASP A 140 -19.83 2.98 -2.90
CA ASP A 140 -21.04 3.79 -2.99
C ASP A 140 -20.71 5.30 -3.13
N ASN A 141 -19.71 5.81 -2.41
CA ASN A 141 -19.55 7.23 -2.15
C ASN A 141 -18.28 7.87 -2.73
N ILE A 142 -17.22 7.09 -2.99
CA ILE A 142 -15.97 7.66 -3.49
C ILE A 142 -16.01 7.79 -5.02
N ASN A 143 -15.44 8.87 -5.53
CA ASN A 143 -15.29 9.09 -6.97
C ASN A 143 -14.54 7.94 -7.66
N PRO A 144 -14.68 7.75 -8.98
CA PRO A 144 -13.93 6.75 -9.74
C PRO A 144 -12.46 6.72 -9.36
N SER A 145 -11.94 5.57 -8.96
CA SER A 145 -10.61 5.40 -8.36
C SER A 145 -9.95 4.12 -8.85
N VAL A 146 -8.64 4.02 -8.69
CA VAL A 146 -7.88 2.81 -9.03
C VAL A 146 -7.59 1.98 -7.79
N TRP A 147 -7.87 0.69 -7.84
CA TRP A 147 -7.52 -0.27 -6.82
C TRP A 147 -6.27 -1.05 -7.24
N ILE A 148 -5.22 -0.96 -6.45
CA ILE A 148 -3.99 -1.73 -6.67
C ILE A 148 -3.97 -2.88 -5.67
N LEU A 149 -4.10 -4.11 -6.19
CA LEU A 149 -4.28 -5.33 -5.40
C LEU A 149 -3.06 -6.25 -5.52
N TRP A 150 -2.19 -6.21 -4.54
CA TRP A 150 -0.98 -7.03 -4.50
C TRP A 150 -1.14 -8.31 -3.69
N GLY A 151 -1.00 -9.46 -4.36
CA GLY A 151 -1.05 -10.78 -3.76
C GLY A 151 -2.47 -11.34 -3.62
N SER A 152 -2.56 -12.62 -3.26
CA SER A 152 -3.82 -13.37 -3.22
C SER A 152 -4.85 -12.79 -2.25
N LYS A 153 -4.40 -12.29 -1.09
CA LYS A 153 -5.30 -11.73 -0.06
C LYS A 153 -5.98 -10.46 -0.54
N ALA A 154 -5.23 -9.53 -1.16
CA ALA A 154 -5.80 -8.32 -1.73
C ALA A 154 -6.68 -8.66 -2.96
N LYS A 155 -6.22 -9.54 -3.85
CA LYS A 155 -7.00 -9.98 -5.03
C LYS A 155 -8.34 -10.63 -4.66
N ALA A 156 -8.45 -11.29 -3.51
CA ALA A 156 -9.71 -11.86 -3.03
C ALA A 156 -10.79 -10.79 -2.76
N LEU A 157 -10.42 -9.52 -2.70
CA LEU A 157 -11.35 -8.40 -2.55
C LEU A 157 -11.97 -7.95 -3.88
N GLU A 158 -11.43 -8.40 -5.02
CA GLU A 158 -11.85 -7.97 -6.36
C GLU A 158 -13.36 -8.05 -6.59
N ASN A 159 -14.01 -9.13 -6.11
CA ASN A 159 -15.45 -9.34 -6.26
C ASN A 159 -16.31 -8.39 -5.40
N LYS A 160 -15.68 -7.61 -4.52
CA LYS A 160 -16.35 -6.61 -3.68
C LYS A 160 -16.17 -5.18 -4.20
N ILE A 161 -15.43 -5.01 -5.30
CA ILE A 161 -15.16 -3.71 -5.91
C ILE A 161 -16.10 -3.54 -7.10
N ASP A 162 -16.78 -2.42 -7.16
CA ASP A 162 -17.63 -2.06 -8.30
C ASP A 162 -16.76 -1.72 -9.53
N LYS A 163 -16.64 -2.68 -10.43
CA LYS A 163 -15.83 -2.58 -11.66
C LYS A 163 -16.45 -1.65 -12.71
N SER A 164 -17.71 -1.28 -12.58
CA SER A 164 -18.34 -0.29 -13.46
C SER A 164 -17.86 1.12 -13.16
N LYS A 165 -17.42 1.35 -11.92
CA LYS A 165 -16.99 2.64 -11.38
C LYS A 165 -15.48 2.73 -11.18
N HIS A 166 -14.85 1.66 -10.72
CA HIS A 166 -13.43 1.63 -10.32
C HIS A 166 -12.61 0.73 -11.25
N TYR A 167 -11.34 1.06 -11.40
CA TYR A 167 -10.38 0.24 -12.14
C TYR A 167 -9.53 -0.60 -11.18
N ILE A 168 -9.19 -1.81 -11.60
CA ILE A 168 -8.41 -2.73 -10.75
C ILE A 168 -7.12 -3.11 -11.47
N VAL A 169 -5.99 -2.80 -10.86
CA VAL A 169 -4.66 -3.27 -11.27
C VAL A 169 -4.21 -4.36 -10.30
N LYS A 170 -3.82 -5.52 -10.83
CA LYS A 170 -3.48 -6.71 -10.03
C LYS A 170 -2.05 -7.14 -10.22
N GLY A 171 -1.38 -7.58 -9.15
CA GLY A 171 -0.04 -8.14 -9.23
C GLY A 171 0.29 -9.15 -8.14
N GLY A 172 1.53 -9.63 -8.14
CA GLY A 172 2.07 -10.44 -7.04
C GLY A 172 2.17 -9.65 -5.75
N HIS A 173 2.45 -10.33 -4.65
CA HIS A 173 2.71 -9.64 -3.37
C HIS A 173 4.16 -9.13 -3.34
N PRO A 174 4.43 -7.92 -2.84
CA PRO A 174 5.80 -7.39 -2.77
C PRO A 174 6.70 -8.09 -1.73
N SER A 175 6.17 -9.03 -0.94
CA SER A 175 6.98 -9.80 0.00
C SER A 175 8.08 -10.61 -0.71
N PRO A 176 9.30 -10.70 -0.15
CA PRO A 176 10.36 -11.54 -0.71
C PRO A 176 10.01 -13.05 -0.74
N ARG A 177 8.99 -13.48 -0.01
CA ARG A 177 8.45 -14.85 -0.05
C ARG A 177 7.62 -15.13 -1.31
N ALA A 178 7.18 -14.08 -2.01
CA ALA A 178 6.45 -14.24 -3.27
C ALA A 178 7.42 -14.18 -4.44
N PRO A 179 7.11 -14.93 -5.54
CA PRO A 179 7.91 -14.87 -6.76
C PRO A 179 8.04 -13.44 -7.28
N ALA A 180 9.26 -13.02 -7.56
CA ALA A 180 9.56 -11.63 -7.91
C ALA A 180 8.95 -11.27 -9.28
N GLU A 181 8.98 -12.18 -10.23
CA GLU A 181 8.40 -12.03 -11.59
C GLU A 181 6.88 -11.80 -11.58
N LYS A 182 6.18 -12.19 -10.52
CA LYS A 182 4.74 -11.91 -10.37
C LYS A 182 4.45 -10.52 -9.83
N PHE A 183 5.47 -9.86 -9.25
CA PHE A 183 5.33 -8.52 -8.70
C PHE A 183 5.95 -7.47 -9.62
N PHE A 184 7.17 -7.68 -10.10
CA PHE A 184 7.86 -6.69 -10.94
C PHE A 184 7.33 -6.66 -12.37
N CYS A 185 7.52 -5.53 -13.05
CA CYS A 185 7.20 -5.30 -14.46
C CYS A 185 5.71 -5.36 -14.80
N GLN A 186 4.85 -4.93 -13.86
CA GLN A 186 3.40 -5.01 -14.02
C GLN A 186 2.74 -3.66 -14.34
N ASN A 187 3.50 -2.57 -14.48
CA ASN A 187 3.00 -1.22 -14.81
C ASN A 187 1.91 -0.71 -13.86
N TYR A 188 2.00 -1.00 -12.57
CA TYR A 188 0.96 -0.61 -11.59
C TYR A 188 0.66 0.88 -11.59
N PHE A 189 1.70 1.69 -11.57
CA PHE A 189 1.62 3.13 -11.37
C PHE A 189 1.29 3.84 -12.67
N SER A 190 1.86 3.38 -13.77
CA SER A 190 1.59 3.90 -15.12
C SER A 190 0.15 3.60 -15.54
N CYS A 191 -0.33 2.37 -15.38
CA CYS A 191 -1.72 1.99 -15.63
C CYS A 191 -2.71 2.78 -14.77
N ALA A 192 -2.37 3.00 -13.49
CA ALA A 192 -3.20 3.81 -12.60
C ALA A 192 -3.33 5.25 -13.14
N ASN A 193 -2.22 5.88 -13.50
CA ASN A 193 -2.22 7.25 -14.02
C ASN A 193 -2.94 7.37 -15.37
N GLU A 194 -2.75 6.40 -16.26
CA GLU A 194 -3.44 6.39 -17.55
C GLU A 194 -4.95 6.37 -17.38
N TRP A 195 -5.46 5.48 -16.52
CA TRP A 195 -6.88 5.39 -16.25
C TRP A 195 -7.44 6.63 -15.52
N LEU A 196 -6.73 7.14 -14.52
CA LEU A 196 -7.11 8.37 -13.79
C LEU A 196 -7.21 9.56 -14.74
N CYS A 197 -6.25 9.71 -15.65
CA CYS A 197 -6.24 10.75 -16.66
C CYS A 197 -7.47 10.64 -17.58
N LYS A 198 -7.78 9.45 -18.10
CA LYS A 198 -8.98 9.19 -18.93
C LYS A 198 -10.29 9.51 -18.20
N LYS A 199 -10.32 9.39 -16.87
CA LYS A 199 -11.50 9.73 -16.05
C LYS A 199 -11.52 11.18 -15.55
N GLY A 200 -10.57 12.03 -15.99
CA GLY A 200 -10.49 13.42 -15.55
C GLY A 200 -10.15 13.59 -14.05
N ARG A 201 -9.55 12.56 -13.42
CA ARG A 201 -9.19 12.55 -12.00
C ARG A 201 -7.80 13.14 -11.74
N GLY A 202 -7.08 13.56 -12.78
CA GLY A 202 -5.67 13.93 -12.73
C GLY A 202 -4.78 12.71 -12.51
N THR A 203 -3.52 12.93 -12.24
CA THR A 203 -2.52 11.86 -12.01
C THR A 203 -2.05 11.87 -10.56
N VAL A 204 -1.31 10.82 -10.18
CA VAL A 204 -0.51 10.74 -8.97
C VAL A 204 0.96 10.88 -9.37
N ASP A 205 1.70 11.73 -8.69
CA ASP A 205 3.15 11.75 -8.79
C ASP A 205 3.73 10.64 -7.89
N TRP A 206 4.13 9.54 -8.50
CA TRP A 206 4.67 8.38 -7.82
C TRP A 206 6.16 8.54 -7.45
N ASN A 207 6.77 9.70 -7.74
CA ASN A 207 8.12 9.99 -7.31
C ASN A 207 8.23 10.03 -5.76
N LEU A 208 9.34 9.53 -5.25
CA LEU A 208 9.63 9.51 -3.81
C LEU A 208 10.78 10.45 -3.44
N VAL A 209 11.15 11.36 -4.33
CA VAL A 209 12.11 12.44 -4.10
C VAL A 209 11.58 13.72 -4.71
N PRO A 210 11.90 14.91 -4.15
CA PRO A 210 11.57 16.17 -4.78
C PRO A 210 12.28 16.29 -6.14
N LEU A 211 11.56 16.78 -7.18
CA LEU A 211 12.20 17.15 -8.45
C LEU A 211 13.21 18.30 -8.19
N PRO A 212 14.43 18.24 -8.76
CA PRO A 212 14.80 17.75 -10.09
C PRO A 212 15.74 16.55 -10.05
N CYS A 213 15.25 15.34 -10.17
CA CYS A 213 16.09 14.13 -10.13
C CYS A 213 16.35 13.46 -11.49
N LYS A 214 15.94 14.07 -12.61
CA LYS A 214 16.10 13.46 -13.95
C LYS A 214 17.55 13.16 -14.38
N LYS A 215 18.57 13.67 -13.66
CA LYS A 215 19.98 13.49 -14.03
C LYS A 215 20.79 12.57 -13.11
N HIS A 216 20.24 12.06 -12.01
CA HIS A 216 21.02 11.30 -11.02
C HIS A 216 20.64 9.81 -10.90
N ALA A 217 19.58 9.35 -11.56
CA ALA A 217 19.15 7.96 -11.45
C ALA A 217 20.17 6.96 -12.01
N SER A 218 20.93 7.34 -13.04
CA SER A 218 21.91 6.46 -13.69
C SER A 218 23.27 6.37 -12.96
N ARG A 219 23.60 7.29 -12.06
CA ARG A 219 24.93 7.35 -11.40
C ARG A 219 24.97 6.83 -9.97
N LEU A 220 23.85 6.72 -9.28
CA LEU A 220 23.84 6.40 -7.85
C LEU A 220 23.73 4.91 -7.50
N PHE A 221 23.38 4.05 -8.46
CA PHE A 221 23.16 2.64 -8.17
C PHE A 221 23.74 1.73 -9.25
N GLY A 222 25.05 1.46 -9.13
CA GLY A 222 25.69 0.31 -9.79
C GLY A 222 25.21 -1.00 -9.13
N TRP A 223 23.96 -1.35 -9.30
CA TRP A 223 23.45 -2.63 -8.81
C TRP A 223 23.67 -3.70 -9.88
N LYS A 224 24.78 -4.44 -9.73
CA LYS A 224 24.93 -5.72 -10.41
C LYS A 224 24.07 -6.77 -9.72
N ARG A 225 23.56 -7.72 -10.52
CA ARG A 225 22.89 -8.94 -10.03
C ARG A 225 23.53 -9.44 -8.75
N SER A 226 22.85 -9.35 -7.64
CA SER A 226 23.11 -10.19 -6.48
C SER A 226 21.96 -11.17 -6.39
N GLY A 227 22.20 -12.41 -5.98
CA GLY A 227 21.21 -13.49 -5.90
C GLY A 227 20.01 -13.27 -4.97
N SER A 228 19.62 -12.01 -4.76
CA SER A 228 18.53 -11.53 -3.91
C SER A 228 17.20 -11.30 -4.65
N GLY A 229 17.09 -11.69 -5.92
CA GLY A 229 15.82 -11.65 -6.66
C GLY A 229 15.31 -10.26 -7.01
N PHE A 230 16.21 -9.31 -7.29
CA PHE A 230 15.86 -8.01 -7.86
C PHE A 230 16.01 -8.06 -9.38
N TYR A 231 15.02 -7.53 -10.11
CA TYR A 231 15.07 -7.38 -11.57
C TYR A 231 15.51 -5.97 -11.92
N ASP A 232 16.40 -5.83 -12.92
CA ASP A 232 16.76 -4.56 -13.51
C ASP A 232 15.77 -4.22 -14.65
N LYS A 233 15.64 -2.93 -14.95
CA LYS A 233 14.75 -2.43 -16.01
C LYS A 233 15.11 -3.01 -17.39
N ASP A 234 16.39 -3.22 -17.64
CA ASP A 234 16.88 -3.72 -18.95
C ASP A 234 16.57 -5.22 -19.17
N GLU A 235 16.14 -5.94 -18.12
CA GLU A 235 15.72 -7.35 -18.17
C GLU A 235 14.20 -7.53 -18.06
N CYS A 236 13.44 -6.41 -18.00
CA CYS A 236 12.04 -6.39 -17.65
C CYS A 236 11.18 -5.96 -18.85
N GLU A 237 10.54 -6.91 -19.51
CA GLU A 237 9.47 -6.60 -20.42
C GLU A 237 8.23 -6.17 -19.63
N MET A 238 7.92 -4.86 -19.69
CA MET A 238 6.77 -4.30 -18.99
C MET A 238 5.47 -4.88 -19.55
N GLN A 239 4.63 -5.39 -18.68
CA GLN A 239 3.33 -5.91 -19.09
C GLN A 239 2.43 -4.76 -19.58
N PRO A 240 1.68 -4.94 -20.67
CA PRO A 240 0.73 -3.93 -21.12
C PRO A 240 -0.34 -3.68 -20.05
N CYS A 241 -0.86 -2.46 -19.97
CA CYS A 241 -1.99 -2.17 -19.11
C CYS A 241 -3.19 -3.04 -19.50
N PRO A 242 -3.89 -3.65 -18.54
CA PRO A 242 -5.14 -4.35 -18.83
C PRO A 242 -6.13 -3.42 -19.54
N ALA A 243 -6.95 -3.97 -20.46
CA ALA A 243 -8.00 -3.20 -21.13
C ALA A 243 -8.95 -2.57 -20.11
N PHE A 244 -9.41 -1.36 -20.40
CA PHE A 244 -10.33 -0.58 -19.54
C PHE A 244 -11.78 -0.89 -19.85
#